data_4d5c56ce0878e816383ab09dc755b3f5
#
_entry.id   4d5c56ce0878e816383ab09dc755b3f5
#
_cell.length_a   1.000
_cell.length_b   1.000
_cell.length_c   1.000
_cell.angle_alpha   90.00
_cell.angle_beta   90.00
_cell.angle_gamma   90.00
#
_symmetry.space_group_name_H-M   'P 1'
#
loop_
_entity.id
_entity.type
_entity.pdbx_description
1 polymer ?
#
loop_
_entity_poly.entity_id
_entity_poly.type
_entity_poly.pdbx_seq_one_letter_code
_entity_poly.pdbx_strand_id
1 'polypeptide(L)'
;MKACNRAFCPMVIATHMLDSMIHHPHPTRAEVADVANAIYDGADAVMLSGETAIGTYPQFAVQTMARIAEASEPYLLAENPVPSRSEKHARVSPMIAYAAAATAESLEARGIVTPTLTGRTPRLVSAFRPKVPIFAVTSTEEVARKLSLCWGVRAICGKNQGAPAQVLSSSQQAVLDAYLMNPGDIAVFTLGDRRTSPEASKRAVGSSQRIVHATNVLEVVQVKGAPSAGAHCDTSEEPSSCQESGVTC
;
A
#
# COMPACT_ATOMS: atom_id res chain seq x y z
N MET A 1 4.79 15.12 -10.48
CA MET A 1 3.97 14.26 -9.60
C MET A 1 2.59 13.96 -10.16
N LYS A 2 1.72 14.91 -10.48
CA LYS A 2 0.36 14.68 -11.02
C LYS A 2 0.29 13.72 -12.23
N ALA A 3 1.30 13.71 -13.11
CA ALA A 3 1.35 12.79 -14.25
C ALA A 3 1.53 11.33 -13.83
N CYS A 4 2.42 11.05 -12.86
CA CYS A 4 2.64 9.70 -12.34
C CYS A 4 1.38 9.18 -11.64
N ASN A 5 0.76 10.02 -10.81
CA ASN A 5 -0.48 9.65 -10.12
C ASN A 5 -1.61 9.33 -11.12
N ARG A 6 -1.80 10.16 -12.17
CA ARG A 6 -2.76 9.87 -13.26
C ARG A 6 -2.45 8.58 -14.03
N ALA A 7 -1.17 8.23 -14.14
CA ALA A 7 -0.73 6.98 -14.78
C ALA A 7 -0.77 5.77 -13.83
N PHE A 8 -1.13 5.97 -12.57
CA PHE A 8 -1.10 4.94 -11.52
C PHE A 8 0.30 4.31 -11.36
N CYS A 9 1.35 5.12 -11.52
CA CYS A 9 2.73 4.73 -11.34
C CYS A 9 3.22 5.22 -9.98
N PRO A 10 3.74 4.34 -9.11
CA PRO A 10 4.38 4.75 -7.87
C PRO A 10 5.54 5.70 -8.15
N MET A 11 5.68 6.70 -7.29
CA MET A 11 6.71 7.72 -7.40
C MET A 11 7.52 7.83 -6.13
N VAL A 12 8.84 7.77 -6.30
CA VAL A 12 9.80 7.95 -5.21
C VAL A 12 10.51 9.29 -5.40
N ILE A 13 10.49 10.13 -4.37
CA ILE A 13 11.31 11.34 -4.33
C ILE A 13 12.62 11.03 -3.63
N ALA A 14 13.72 11.38 -4.30
CA ALA A 14 15.06 10.99 -3.90
C ALA A 14 16.01 12.18 -3.95
N THR A 15 17.18 12.01 -3.34
CA THR A 15 18.33 12.91 -3.27
C THR A 15 18.15 14.15 -2.39
N HIS A 16 19.16 14.40 -1.53
CA HIS A 16 19.28 15.56 -0.64
C HIS A 16 18.05 15.82 0.25
N MET A 17 17.36 14.75 0.67
CA MET A 17 16.15 14.90 1.48
C MET A 17 16.48 15.39 2.90
N LEU A 18 17.49 14.80 3.55
CA LEU A 18 18.00 15.16 4.88
C LEU A 18 19.55 15.18 4.85
N ASP A 19 20.13 15.77 3.81
CA ASP A 19 21.58 15.70 3.49
C ASP A 19 22.47 16.14 4.65
N SER A 20 22.06 17.18 5.40
CA SER A 20 22.79 17.65 6.58
C SER A 20 22.93 16.57 7.65
N MET A 21 22.01 15.59 7.69
CA MET A 21 22.06 14.48 8.65
C MET A 21 23.13 13.42 8.35
N ILE A 22 23.87 13.56 7.25
CA ILE A 22 25.11 12.80 7.05
C ILE A 22 26.09 13.10 8.18
N HIS A 23 26.17 14.37 8.62
CA HIS A 23 27.14 14.85 9.61
C HIS A 23 26.51 15.42 10.88
N HIS A 24 25.21 15.70 10.89
CA HIS A 24 24.50 16.31 12.01
C HIS A 24 23.33 15.45 12.50
N PRO A 25 23.02 15.42 13.81
CA PRO A 25 21.92 14.60 14.35
C PRO A 25 20.53 15.14 14.03
N HIS A 26 20.43 16.39 13.55
CA HIS A 26 19.18 17.06 13.22
C HIS A 26 19.23 17.68 11.82
N PRO A 27 18.12 17.67 11.08
CA PRO A 27 18.04 18.30 9.77
C PRO A 27 17.90 19.81 9.88
N THR A 28 18.13 20.51 8.78
CA THR A 28 17.78 21.92 8.62
C THR A 28 16.26 22.08 8.43
N ARG A 29 15.75 23.32 8.67
CA ARG A 29 14.33 23.64 8.43
C ARG A 29 13.94 23.47 6.96
N ALA A 30 14.85 23.77 6.03
CA ALA A 30 14.61 23.63 4.60
C ALA A 30 14.39 22.14 4.23
N GLU A 31 15.26 21.26 4.72
CA GLU A 31 15.12 19.81 4.48
C GLU A 31 13.81 19.24 5.04
N VAL A 32 13.41 19.65 6.25
CA VAL A 32 12.11 19.25 6.81
C VAL A 32 10.97 19.70 5.90
N ALA A 33 11.01 20.94 5.38
CA ALA A 33 10.03 21.48 4.47
C ALA A 33 10.01 20.73 3.14
N ASP A 34 11.18 20.35 2.62
CA ASP A 34 11.30 19.61 1.34
C ASP A 34 10.69 18.21 1.45
N VAL A 35 10.96 17.49 2.54
CA VAL A 35 10.31 16.19 2.81
C VAL A 35 8.79 16.34 2.93
N ALA A 36 8.32 17.32 3.71
CA ALA A 36 6.89 17.59 3.88
C ALA A 36 6.22 17.93 2.53
N ASN A 37 6.84 18.79 1.71
CA ASN A 37 6.34 19.13 0.39
C ASN A 37 6.28 17.93 -0.55
N ALA A 38 7.28 17.04 -0.52
CA ALA A 38 7.26 15.80 -1.29
C ALA A 38 6.02 14.95 -0.96
N ILE A 39 5.64 14.91 0.31
CA ILE A 39 4.46 14.18 0.79
C ILE A 39 3.17 14.91 0.35
N TYR A 40 3.06 16.23 0.55
CA TYR A 40 1.91 17.03 0.12
C TYR A 40 1.68 16.96 -1.40
N ASP A 41 2.74 16.85 -2.16
CA ASP A 41 2.68 16.67 -3.61
C ASP A 41 2.27 15.23 -4.01
N GLY A 42 2.12 14.32 -3.06
CA GLY A 42 1.61 12.96 -3.26
C GLY A 42 2.67 11.95 -3.67
N ALA A 43 3.89 12.05 -3.16
CA ALA A 43 4.88 10.98 -3.30
C ALA A 43 4.38 9.66 -2.69
N ASP A 44 4.72 8.54 -3.30
CA ASP A 44 4.44 7.21 -2.74
C ASP A 44 5.50 6.81 -1.72
N ALA A 45 6.73 7.25 -1.92
CA ALA A 45 7.84 7.05 -1.00
C ALA A 45 8.84 8.21 -1.10
N VAL A 46 9.60 8.43 -0.04
CA VAL A 46 10.76 9.31 0.03
C VAL A 46 11.99 8.45 0.31
N MET A 47 13.15 8.82 -0.23
CA MET A 47 14.36 8.02 -0.18
C MET A 47 15.50 8.77 0.50
N LEU A 48 16.15 8.10 1.43
CA LEU A 48 17.45 8.50 1.96
C LEU A 48 18.57 7.84 1.15
N SER A 49 19.69 8.51 0.99
CA SER A 49 20.86 8.05 0.24
C SER A 49 22.11 8.07 1.13
N GLY A 50 22.89 9.14 1.06
CA GLY A 50 24.09 9.32 1.87
C GLY A 50 23.82 9.28 3.36
N GLU A 51 22.69 9.80 3.80
CA GLU A 51 22.24 9.88 5.19
C GLU A 51 22.23 8.51 5.89
N THR A 52 21.91 7.45 5.13
CA THR A 52 21.87 6.07 5.64
C THR A 52 23.02 5.20 5.16
N ALA A 53 23.65 5.53 4.02
CA ALA A 53 24.73 4.73 3.44
C ALA A 53 26.10 5.03 4.05
N ILE A 54 26.40 6.31 4.33
CA ILE A 54 27.71 6.78 4.83
C ILE A 54 27.56 7.74 6.01
N GLY A 55 26.34 8.14 6.37
CA GLY A 55 26.09 9.11 7.43
C GLY A 55 26.43 8.60 8.82
N THR A 56 26.73 9.53 9.73
CA THR A 56 27.03 9.26 11.14
C THR A 56 25.75 8.89 11.93
N TYR A 57 24.57 9.33 11.45
CA TYR A 57 23.31 9.23 12.19
C TYR A 57 22.20 8.51 11.41
N PRO A 58 22.43 7.30 10.84
CA PRO A 58 21.48 6.67 9.92
C PRO A 58 20.11 6.36 10.55
N GLN A 59 20.08 5.91 11.81
CA GLN A 59 18.82 5.63 12.52
C GLN A 59 18.00 6.91 12.77
N PHE A 60 18.67 8.00 13.18
CA PHE A 60 18.02 9.29 13.40
C PHE A 60 17.46 9.87 12.11
N ALA A 61 18.16 9.70 10.98
CA ALA A 61 17.68 10.13 9.67
C ALA A 61 16.39 9.42 9.29
N VAL A 62 16.32 8.10 9.42
CA VAL A 62 15.10 7.32 9.16
C VAL A 62 13.96 7.73 10.09
N GLN A 63 14.21 7.83 11.39
CA GLN A 63 13.21 8.24 12.38
C GLN A 63 12.69 9.67 12.13
N THR A 64 13.58 10.58 11.73
CA THR A 64 13.20 11.96 11.42
C THR A 64 12.34 12.01 10.17
N MET A 65 12.71 11.29 9.12
CA MET A 65 11.92 11.19 7.89
C MET A 65 10.53 10.61 8.16
N ALA A 66 10.44 9.55 8.97
CA ALA A 66 9.17 8.94 9.37
C ALA A 66 8.28 9.94 10.13
N ARG A 67 8.85 10.66 11.11
CA ARG A 67 8.09 11.68 11.87
C ARG A 67 7.58 12.82 10.99
N ILE A 68 8.36 13.27 10.00
CA ILE A 68 7.91 14.29 9.05
C ILE A 68 6.77 13.74 8.21
N ALA A 69 6.87 12.48 7.73
CA ALA A 69 5.84 11.84 6.96
C ALA A 69 4.53 11.72 7.75
N GLU A 70 4.58 11.17 8.96
CA GLU A 70 3.42 11.02 9.85
C GLU A 70 2.73 12.36 10.17
N ALA A 71 3.52 13.43 10.36
CA ALA A 71 2.99 14.76 10.62
C ALA A 71 2.36 15.40 9.37
N SER A 72 2.80 15.04 8.16
CA SER A 72 2.37 15.66 6.90
C SER A 72 1.20 14.93 6.25
N GLU A 73 1.10 13.61 6.38
CA GLU A 73 0.06 12.78 5.74
C GLU A 73 -1.38 13.21 6.04
N PRO A 74 -1.77 13.62 7.26
CA PRO A 74 -3.14 14.05 7.53
C PRO A 74 -3.59 15.22 6.65
N TYR A 75 -2.68 16.13 6.29
CA TYR A 75 -2.98 17.28 5.44
C TYR A 75 -3.12 16.88 3.97
N LEU A 76 -2.29 15.95 3.48
CA LEU A 76 -2.44 15.36 2.14
C LEU A 76 -3.81 14.70 1.99
N LEU A 77 -4.25 13.97 2.99
CA LEU A 77 -5.50 13.21 2.97
C LEU A 77 -6.75 14.12 3.03
N ALA A 78 -6.61 15.37 3.48
CA ALA A 78 -7.71 16.33 3.52
C ALA A 78 -8.07 16.90 2.13
N GLU A 79 -7.11 16.93 1.19
CA GLU A 79 -7.28 17.56 -0.14
C GLU A 79 -7.53 16.57 -1.29
N ASN A 80 -7.93 15.34 -0.98
CA ASN A 80 -8.00 14.29 -1.99
C ASN A 80 -9.02 14.61 -3.11
N PRO A 81 -8.58 14.91 -4.33
CA PRO A 81 -9.50 15.30 -5.39
C PRO A 81 -10.29 14.10 -5.91
N VAL A 82 -11.61 14.23 -5.92
CA VAL A 82 -12.46 13.32 -6.70
C VAL A 82 -11.97 13.33 -8.15
N PRO A 83 -11.75 12.18 -8.80
CA PRO A 83 -11.32 12.14 -10.18
C PRO A 83 -12.27 12.95 -11.05
N SER A 84 -11.73 13.93 -11.78
CA SER A 84 -12.52 14.73 -12.70
C SER A 84 -13.14 13.84 -13.77
N ARG A 85 -14.44 14.01 -13.98
CA ARG A 85 -15.24 13.32 -14.99
C ARG A 85 -14.77 13.59 -16.44
N SER A 86 -13.80 14.50 -16.64
CA SER A 86 -13.35 14.96 -17.95
C SER A 86 -12.36 14.01 -18.66
N GLU A 87 -11.88 12.95 -18.02
CA GLU A 87 -11.00 12.01 -18.69
C GLU A 87 -11.80 11.06 -19.57
N LYS A 88 -11.65 11.19 -20.88
CA LYS A 88 -12.33 10.49 -21.98
C LYS A 88 -12.27 8.95 -21.94
N HIS A 89 -11.76 8.35 -20.87
CA HIS A 89 -11.60 6.90 -20.71
C HIS A 89 -11.91 6.48 -19.27
N ALA A 90 -13.16 6.64 -18.84
CA ALA A 90 -13.62 6.02 -17.58
C ALA A 90 -13.54 4.48 -17.71
N ARG A 91 -12.37 3.93 -17.40
CA ARG A 91 -12.20 2.47 -17.33
C ARG A 91 -12.85 1.96 -16.05
N VAL A 92 -13.44 0.76 -16.11
CA VAL A 92 -14.15 0.15 -14.98
C VAL A 92 -13.24 0.04 -13.74
N SER A 93 -12.02 -0.47 -13.90
CA SER A 93 -11.13 -0.72 -12.74
C SER A 93 -10.75 0.55 -11.96
N PRO A 94 -10.37 1.69 -12.56
CA PRO A 94 -10.17 2.93 -11.81
C PRO A 94 -11.42 3.43 -11.10
N MET A 95 -12.60 3.29 -11.70
CA MET A 95 -13.85 3.71 -11.06
C MET A 95 -14.20 2.83 -9.85
N ILE A 96 -13.96 1.54 -9.93
CA ILE A 96 -14.12 0.62 -8.78
C ILE A 96 -13.11 0.96 -7.68
N ALA A 97 -11.86 1.25 -8.05
CA ALA A 97 -10.83 1.64 -7.07
C ALA A 97 -11.19 2.95 -6.34
N TYR A 98 -11.70 3.93 -7.08
CA TYR A 98 -12.24 5.17 -6.50
C TYR A 98 -13.43 4.90 -5.56
N ALA A 99 -14.42 4.13 -6.04
CA ALA A 99 -15.59 3.78 -5.24
C ALA A 99 -15.18 3.03 -3.96
N ALA A 100 -14.19 2.13 -4.05
CA ALA A 100 -13.67 1.41 -2.88
C ALA A 100 -13.04 2.36 -1.85
N ALA A 101 -12.25 3.34 -2.30
CA ALA A 101 -11.68 4.35 -1.41
C ALA A 101 -12.77 5.18 -0.74
N ALA A 102 -13.72 5.72 -1.51
CA ALA A 102 -14.82 6.54 -0.99
C ALA A 102 -15.74 5.75 -0.04
N THR A 103 -16.06 4.50 -0.38
CA THR A 103 -16.91 3.63 0.47
C THR A 103 -16.19 3.30 1.78
N ALA A 104 -14.89 3.00 1.73
CA ALA A 104 -14.12 2.68 2.92
C ALA A 104 -14.04 3.86 3.89
N GLU A 105 -13.88 5.09 3.38
CA GLU A 105 -13.90 6.31 4.20
C GLU A 105 -15.28 6.56 4.80
N SER A 106 -16.35 6.44 3.99
CA SER A 106 -17.73 6.73 4.44
C SER A 106 -18.24 5.74 5.49
N LEU A 107 -17.74 4.50 5.47
CA LEU A 107 -18.11 3.45 6.41
C LEU A 107 -17.13 3.33 7.58
N GLU A 108 -16.11 4.18 7.65
CA GLU A 108 -15.03 4.07 8.63
C GLU A 108 -14.45 2.64 8.65
N ALA A 109 -14.31 2.04 7.46
CA ALA A 109 -13.85 0.67 7.32
C ALA A 109 -12.44 0.50 7.89
N ARG A 110 -12.11 -0.68 8.42
CA ARG A 110 -10.78 -1.01 8.92
C ARG A 110 -9.71 -0.96 7.83
N GLY A 111 -10.10 -1.23 6.58
CA GLY A 111 -9.21 -1.18 5.42
C GLY A 111 -9.87 -1.67 4.15
N ILE A 112 -9.12 -1.56 3.06
CA ILE A 112 -9.51 -2.02 1.73
C ILE A 112 -8.70 -3.26 1.39
N VAL A 113 -9.35 -4.41 1.18
CA VAL A 113 -8.67 -5.66 0.82
C VAL A 113 -8.69 -5.84 -0.69
N THR A 114 -7.51 -6.00 -1.28
CA THR A 114 -7.32 -6.08 -2.72
C THR A 114 -6.59 -7.37 -3.12
N PRO A 115 -7.30 -8.50 -3.32
CA PRO A 115 -6.70 -9.67 -3.92
C PRO A 115 -6.14 -9.35 -5.30
N THR A 116 -4.89 -9.72 -5.56
CA THR A 116 -4.21 -9.32 -6.80
C THR A 116 -3.19 -10.36 -7.27
N LEU A 117 -3.12 -10.58 -8.58
CA LEU A 117 -2.08 -11.42 -9.20
C LEU A 117 -0.88 -10.59 -9.71
N THR A 118 -1.10 -9.32 -10.05
CA THR A 118 -0.09 -8.48 -10.72
C THR A 118 0.21 -7.19 -9.95
N GLY A 119 -0.47 -6.94 -8.84
CA GLY A 119 -0.34 -5.69 -8.08
C GLY A 119 -1.07 -4.49 -8.71
N ARG A 120 -1.86 -4.69 -9.78
CA ARG A 120 -2.52 -3.57 -10.47
C ARG A 120 -3.60 -2.91 -9.60
N THR A 121 -4.49 -3.70 -9.00
CA THR A 121 -5.61 -3.18 -8.21
C THR A 121 -5.16 -2.36 -7.01
N PRO A 122 -4.26 -2.85 -6.14
CA PRO A 122 -3.79 -2.05 -5.02
C PRO A 122 -3.11 -0.74 -5.45
N ARG A 123 -2.38 -0.72 -6.58
CA ARG A 123 -1.82 0.53 -7.13
C ARG A 123 -2.90 1.52 -7.58
N LEU A 124 -3.99 1.02 -8.18
CA LEU A 124 -5.13 1.86 -8.55
C LEU A 124 -5.77 2.48 -7.30
N VAL A 125 -6.01 1.68 -6.25
CA VAL A 125 -6.60 2.16 -5.00
C VAL A 125 -5.65 3.13 -4.29
N SER A 126 -4.36 2.82 -4.22
CA SER A 126 -3.33 3.68 -3.62
C SER A 126 -3.28 5.08 -4.24
N ALA A 127 -3.48 5.18 -5.57
CA ALA A 127 -3.48 6.47 -6.25
C ALA A 127 -4.61 7.42 -5.81
N PHE A 128 -5.68 6.90 -5.20
CA PHE A 128 -6.76 7.69 -4.62
C PHE A 128 -6.51 8.07 -3.16
N ARG A 129 -5.38 7.68 -2.57
CA ARG A 129 -4.94 8.06 -1.21
C ARG A 129 -6.06 7.88 -0.15
N PRO A 130 -6.67 6.68 -0.01
CA PRO A 130 -7.68 6.47 1.02
C PRO A 130 -7.07 6.67 2.41
N LYS A 131 -7.85 7.18 3.36
CA LYS A 131 -7.42 7.36 4.77
C LYS A 131 -7.22 6.04 5.52
N VAL A 132 -7.72 4.94 4.95
CA VAL A 132 -7.61 3.60 5.53
C VAL A 132 -6.53 2.79 4.81
N PRO A 133 -5.87 1.82 5.47
CA PRO A 133 -4.84 1.01 4.86
C PRO A 133 -5.40 0.11 3.74
N ILE A 134 -4.53 -0.21 2.77
CA ILE A 134 -4.82 -1.09 1.66
C ILE A 134 -4.08 -2.42 1.90
N PHE A 135 -4.81 -3.50 2.09
CA PHE A 135 -4.26 -4.84 2.28
C PHE A 135 -4.28 -5.59 0.95
N ALA A 136 -3.11 -5.73 0.34
CA ALA A 136 -2.96 -6.46 -0.91
C ALA A 136 -2.67 -7.93 -0.64
N VAL A 137 -3.58 -8.83 -1.04
CA VAL A 137 -3.38 -10.27 -0.91
C VAL A 137 -2.90 -10.83 -2.24
N THR A 138 -1.70 -11.41 -2.28
CA THR A 138 -1.10 -11.95 -3.49
C THR A 138 -0.51 -13.35 -3.24
N SER A 139 -0.46 -14.17 -4.29
CA SER A 139 0.14 -15.50 -4.22
C SER A 139 1.66 -15.52 -4.47
N THR A 140 2.26 -14.37 -4.82
CA THR A 140 3.66 -14.27 -5.16
C THR A 140 4.37 -13.21 -4.34
N GLU A 141 5.50 -13.58 -3.76
CA GLU A 141 6.36 -12.71 -2.97
C GLU A 141 6.95 -11.55 -3.81
N GLU A 142 7.22 -11.82 -5.10
CA GLU A 142 7.71 -10.80 -6.02
C GLU A 142 6.71 -9.64 -6.16
N VAL A 143 5.42 -9.94 -6.29
CA VAL A 143 4.37 -8.92 -6.36
C VAL A 143 4.23 -8.21 -5.02
N ALA A 144 4.31 -8.94 -3.90
CA ALA A 144 4.28 -8.34 -2.57
C ALA A 144 5.40 -7.31 -2.38
N ARG A 145 6.64 -7.68 -2.73
CA ARG A 145 7.80 -6.76 -2.67
C ARG A 145 7.65 -5.52 -3.55
N LYS A 146 7.13 -5.67 -4.78
CA LYS A 146 6.87 -4.53 -5.66
C LYS A 146 5.83 -3.56 -5.11
N LEU A 147 4.88 -4.05 -4.34
CA LEU A 147 3.82 -3.25 -3.74
C LEU A 147 4.27 -2.47 -2.50
N SER A 148 5.40 -2.80 -1.88
CA SER A 148 5.95 -2.06 -0.74
C SER A 148 6.34 -0.61 -1.08
N LEU A 149 6.49 -0.28 -2.37
CA LEU A 149 6.74 1.09 -2.84
C LEU A 149 5.46 1.90 -3.07
N CYS A 150 4.29 1.30 -2.89
CA CYS A 150 3.01 1.98 -3.10
C CYS A 150 2.50 2.55 -1.78
N TRP A 151 2.08 3.80 -1.81
CA TRP A 151 1.54 4.48 -0.63
C TRP A 151 0.37 3.72 -0.01
N GLY A 152 0.41 3.54 1.31
CA GLY A 152 -0.67 2.93 2.09
C GLY A 152 -0.90 1.44 1.84
N VAL A 153 -0.09 0.77 1.00
CA VAL A 153 -0.24 -0.66 0.68
C VAL A 153 0.59 -1.52 1.62
N ARG A 154 -0.07 -2.46 2.29
CA ARG A 154 0.55 -3.57 3.02
C ARG A 154 0.25 -4.86 2.27
N ALA A 155 1.26 -5.45 1.66
CA ALA A 155 1.12 -6.68 0.90
C ALA A 155 1.37 -7.90 1.81
N ILE A 156 0.50 -8.89 1.68
CA ILE A 156 0.59 -10.18 2.37
C ILE A 156 0.51 -11.32 1.37
N CYS A 157 1.23 -12.40 1.64
CA CYS A 157 1.13 -13.60 0.84
C CYS A 157 -0.09 -14.43 1.27
N GLY A 158 -0.90 -14.84 0.30
CA GLY A 158 -2.10 -15.63 0.55
C GLY A 158 -2.62 -16.30 -0.72
N LYS A 159 -3.54 -17.23 -0.57
CA LYS A 159 -4.18 -17.90 -1.70
C LYS A 159 -5.09 -16.91 -2.43
N ASN A 160 -4.85 -16.72 -3.72
CA ASN A 160 -5.59 -15.78 -4.56
C ASN A 160 -6.00 -16.44 -5.89
N GLN A 161 -6.52 -17.66 -5.82
CA GLN A 161 -6.94 -18.44 -6.98
C GLN A 161 -8.31 -19.08 -6.69
N GLY A 162 -9.13 -19.20 -7.74
CA GLY A 162 -10.43 -19.82 -7.66
C GLY A 162 -11.58 -18.91 -8.09
N ALA A 163 -12.80 -19.30 -7.70
CA ALA A 163 -14.00 -18.50 -7.91
C ALA A 163 -13.99 -17.24 -7.01
N PRO A 164 -14.67 -16.13 -7.39
CA PRO A 164 -14.68 -14.90 -6.60
C PRO A 164 -14.98 -15.08 -5.12
N ALA A 165 -15.95 -15.91 -4.78
CA ALA A 165 -16.30 -16.21 -3.38
C ALA A 165 -15.16 -16.92 -2.61
N GLN A 166 -14.40 -17.78 -3.28
CA GLN A 166 -13.22 -18.45 -2.69
C GLN A 166 -12.08 -17.47 -2.49
N VAL A 167 -11.85 -16.58 -3.44
CA VAL A 167 -10.84 -15.51 -3.35
C VAL A 167 -11.20 -14.56 -2.21
N LEU A 168 -12.47 -14.21 -2.06
CA LEU A 168 -12.93 -13.36 -0.96
C LEU A 168 -12.68 -14.03 0.39
N SER A 169 -13.16 -15.26 0.59
CA SER A 169 -12.99 -15.97 1.87
C SER A 169 -11.52 -16.23 2.21
N SER A 170 -10.70 -16.64 1.23
CA SER A 170 -9.26 -16.85 1.46
C SER A 170 -8.52 -15.56 1.76
N SER A 171 -8.90 -14.44 1.13
CA SER A 171 -8.29 -13.13 1.41
C SER A 171 -8.72 -12.57 2.76
N GLN A 172 -9.98 -12.80 3.15
CA GLN A 172 -10.46 -12.48 4.50
C GLN A 172 -9.66 -13.25 5.55
N GLN A 173 -9.47 -14.56 5.36
CA GLN A 173 -8.66 -15.36 6.26
C GLN A 173 -7.20 -14.88 6.32
N ALA A 174 -6.61 -14.54 5.19
CA ALA A 174 -5.24 -14.05 5.15
C ALA A 174 -5.02 -12.74 5.93
N VAL A 175 -5.97 -11.80 5.89
CA VAL A 175 -5.87 -10.56 6.69
C VAL A 175 -6.12 -10.79 8.18
N LEU A 176 -6.93 -11.79 8.55
CA LEU A 176 -7.11 -12.23 9.94
C LEU A 176 -5.84 -12.90 10.47
N ASP A 177 -5.26 -13.84 9.72
CA ASP A 177 -4.04 -14.56 10.09
C ASP A 177 -2.83 -13.62 10.24
N ALA A 178 -2.81 -12.54 9.46
CA ALA A 178 -1.81 -11.49 9.57
C ALA A 178 -2.10 -10.45 10.68
N TYR A 179 -3.16 -10.63 11.47
CA TYR A 179 -3.59 -9.70 12.53
C TYR A 179 -3.79 -8.26 12.06
N LEU A 180 -4.17 -8.07 10.80
CA LEU A 180 -4.43 -6.76 10.22
C LEU A 180 -5.87 -6.29 10.42
N MET A 181 -6.77 -7.23 10.65
CA MET A 181 -8.19 -7.02 10.95
C MET A 181 -8.64 -7.97 12.06
N ASN A 182 -9.73 -7.59 12.71
CA ASN A 182 -10.38 -8.38 13.75
C ASN A 182 -11.77 -8.85 13.26
N PRO A 183 -12.30 -9.93 13.84
CA PRO A 183 -13.71 -10.28 13.67
C PRO A 183 -14.61 -9.11 14.08
N GLY A 184 -15.59 -8.79 13.22
CA GLY A 184 -16.49 -7.66 13.43
C GLY A 184 -16.10 -6.39 12.68
N ASP A 185 -14.85 -6.24 12.27
CA ASP A 185 -14.39 -5.09 11.48
C ASP A 185 -15.14 -5.03 10.13
N ILE A 186 -15.39 -3.82 9.64
CA ILE A 186 -15.88 -3.59 8.29
C ILE A 186 -14.69 -3.52 7.34
N ALA A 187 -14.74 -4.27 6.24
CA ALA A 187 -13.74 -4.26 5.18
C ALA A 187 -14.39 -4.05 3.81
N VAL A 188 -13.72 -3.30 2.95
CA VAL A 188 -14.11 -3.13 1.55
C VAL A 188 -13.21 -4.01 0.67
N PHE A 189 -13.82 -4.93 -0.06
CA PHE A 189 -13.11 -5.83 -0.98
C PHE A 189 -13.25 -5.36 -2.42
N THR A 190 -12.16 -5.44 -3.18
CA THR A 190 -12.18 -5.24 -4.63
C THR A 190 -11.76 -6.52 -5.33
N LEU A 191 -12.61 -7.05 -6.18
CA LEU A 191 -12.42 -8.33 -6.84
C LEU A 191 -12.49 -8.19 -8.38
N GLY A 192 -11.88 -9.13 -9.09
CA GLY A 192 -12.05 -9.29 -10.52
C GLY A 192 -12.92 -10.51 -10.85
N ASP A 193 -14.12 -10.31 -11.38
CA ASP A 193 -14.91 -11.39 -11.94
C ASP A 193 -14.75 -11.42 -13.46
N ARG A 194 -14.19 -12.51 -13.98
CA ARG A 194 -13.98 -12.70 -15.41
C ARG A 194 -15.27 -12.82 -16.22
N ARG A 195 -16.35 -13.32 -15.60
CA ARG A 195 -17.62 -13.59 -16.28
C ARG A 195 -18.39 -12.31 -16.59
N THR A 196 -18.19 -11.26 -15.79
CA THR A 196 -18.95 -10.02 -15.88
C THR A 196 -18.13 -8.84 -16.43
N SER A 197 -16.85 -9.05 -16.80
CA SER A 197 -16.00 -7.98 -17.34
C SER A 197 -16.37 -7.64 -18.78
N PRO A 198 -16.80 -6.39 -19.06
CA PRO A 198 -17.08 -5.94 -20.43
C PRO A 198 -15.87 -6.04 -21.37
N GLU A 199 -14.65 -6.02 -20.82
CA GLU A 199 -13.39 -6.14 -21.57
C GLU A 199 -13.08 -7.59 -21.93
N ALA A 200 -13.58 -8.58 -21.20
CA ALA A 200 -13.43 -10.00 -21.54
C ALA A 200 -14.27 -10.39 -22.75
N SER A 201 -15.46 -9.81 -22.91
CA SER A 201 -16.38 -10.08 -24.02
C SER A 201 -15.86 -9.56 -25.37
N LYS A 202 -15.08 -8.49 -25.42
CA LYS A 202 -14.55 -7.89 -26.64
C LYS A 202 -13.30 -8.58 -27.20
N ARG A 203 -12.64 -9.48 -26.46
CA ARG A 203 -11.39 -10.15 -26.84
C ARG A 203 -11.55 -11.63 -27.19
N ALA A 204 -12.74 -12.15 -27.20
CA ALA A 204 -13.01 -13.55 -27.58
C ALA A 204 -12.87 -13.81 -29.10
N VAL A 205 -12.62 -12.77 -29.92
CA VAL A 205 -12.45 -12.90 -31.35
C VAL A 205 -10.99 -12.58 -31.70
N GLY A 206 -10.16 -13.61 -31.77
CA GLY A 206 -8.93 -13.71 -32.56
C GLY A 206 -7.74 -12.85 -32.13
N SER A 207 -7.05 -13.19 -31.03
CA SER A 207 -5.59 -13.05 -30.90
C SER A 207 -5.08 -13.63 -29.56
N SER A 208 -3.81 -14.06 -29.54
CA SER A 208 -3.06 -14.64 -28.42
C SER A 208 -3.44 -14.07 -27.06
N GLN A 209 -3.97 -14.92 -26.18
CA GLN A 209 -4.64 -14.55 -24.92
C GLN A 209 -3.68 -13.95 -23.89
N ARG A 210 -3.56 -12.63 -23.83
CA ARG A 210 -3.25 -11.95 -22.55
C ARG A 210 -4.56 -11.81 -21.78
N ILE A 211 -4.74 -12.65 -20.77
CA ILE A 211 -5.88 -12.58 -19.85
C ILE A 211 -5.74 -11.28 -19.03
N VAL A 212 -6.52 -10.26 -19.39
CA VAL A 212 -6.58 -9.02 -18.61
C VAL A 212 -7.58 -9.23 -17.48
N HIS A 213 -7.09 -9.40 -16.27
CA HIS A 213 -7.92 -9.38 -15.07
C HIS A 213 -8.35 -7.94 -14.81
N ALA A 214 -9.61 -7.63 -15.09
CA ALA A 214 -10.20 -6.35 -14.72
C ALA A 214 -10.79 -6.45 -13.31
N THR A 215 -10.54 -5.44 -12.48
CA THR A 215 -11.25 -5.23 -11.21
C THR A 215 -12.60 -4.64 -11.55
N ASN A 216 -13.70 -5.33 -11.26
CA ASN A 216 -15.07 -4.94 -11.64
C ASN A 216 -16.12 -5.20 -10.57
N VAL A 217 -15.71 -5.70 -9.40
CA VAL A 217 -16.57 -5.97 -8.25
C VAL A 217 -16.03 -5.22 -7.03
N LEU A 218 -16.94 -4.58 -6.31
CA LEU A 218 -16.73 -4.02 -4.99
C LEU A 218 -17.72 -4.69 -4.05
N GLU A 219 -17.24 -5.16 -2.91
CA GLU A 219 -18.06 -5.82 -1.89
C GLU A 219 -17.70 -5.26 -0.51
N VAL A 220 -18.71 -4.94 0.29
CA VAL A 220 -18.53 -4.54 1.69
C VAL A 220 -18.83 -5.76 2.55
N VAL A 221 -17.91 -6.12 3.41
CA VAL A 221 -17.98 -7.32 4.24
C VAL A 221 -17.72 -6.96 5.70
N GLN A 222 -18.56 -7.49 6.59
CA GLN A 222 -18.17 -7.58 7.99
C GLN A 222 -17.33 -8.84 8.19
N VAL A 223 -16.09 -8.64 8.63
CA VAL A 223 -15.10 -9.71 8.80
C VAL A 223 -15.61 -10.75 9.80
N LYS A 224 -15.67 -12.03 9.39
CA LYS A 224 -16.14 -13.15 10.21
C LYS A 224 -15.00 -14.15 10.41
N GLY A 225 -15.06 -14.89 11.52
CA GLY A 225 -14.05 -15.91 11.83
C GLY A 225 -13.00 -15.43 12.83
N ALA A 226 -11.97 -16.24 13.02
CA ALA A 226 -10.82 -15.94 13.85
C ALA A 226 -9.53 -16.28 13.06
N PRO A 227 -8.36 -15.76 13.48
CA PRO A 227 -7.07 -16.21 12.92
C PRO A 227 -6.92 -17.73 13.06
N SER A 228 -6.35 -18.40 12.05
CA SER A 228 -6.10 -19.83 12.13
C SER A 228 -5.06 -20.11 13.22
N ALA A 229 -5.33 -21.10 14.06
CA ALA A 229 -4.39 -21.54 15.09
C ALA A 229 -3.12 -22.06 14.41
N GLY A 230 -2.01 -21.31 14.50
CA GLY A 230 -0.72 -21.66 13.88
C GLY A 230 -0.07 -20.58 13.03
N ALA A 231 -0.73 -19.46 12.77
CA ALA A 231 -0.15 -18.31 12.06
C ALA A 231 0.70 -17.42 13.01
N HIS A 232 1.48 -18.02 13.90
CA HIS A 232 2.56 -17.30 14.59
C HIS A 232 3.68 -17.06 13.58
N CYS A 233 3.84 -15.83 13.14
CA CYS A 233 5.11 -15.38 12.61
C CYS A 233 6.08 -15.42 13.79
N ASP A 234 7.04 -16.35 13.74
CA ASP A 234 8.13 -16.41 14.71
C ASP A 234 8.96 -15.12 14.61
N THR A 235 8.57 -14.12 15.38
CA THR A 235 9.38 -12.94 15.65
C THR A 235 10.10 -13.10 16.99
N SER A 236 10.57 -14.32 17.29
CA SER A 236 11.44 -14.58 18.43
C SER A 236 12.88 -14.78 17.96
N GLU A 237 13.48 -13.79 17.32
CA GLU A 237 14.88 -13.50 17.50
C GLU A 237 14.98 -12.34 18.51
N GLU A 238 14.97 -12.69 19.78
CA GLU A 238 15.56 -11.85 20.82
C GLU A 238 17.03 -11.61 20.45
N PRO A 239 17.52 -10.35 20.47
CA PRO A 239 18.94 -10.11 20.34
C PRO A 239 19.63 -10.77 21.54
N SER A 240 20.37 -11.85 21.28
CA SER A 240 21.25 -12.49 22.24
C SER A 240 22.11 -11.44 22.94
N SER A 241 22.00 -11.46 24.26
CA SER A 241 22.78 -10.72 25.23
C SER A 241 24.24 -10.53 24.80
N CYS A 242 24.64 -9.30 24.47
CA CYS A 242 26.03 -8.88 24.58
C CYS A 242 26.40 -8.87 26.06
N GLN A 243 27.11 -9.90 26.48
CA GLN A 243 27.83 -9.89 27.76
C GLN A 243 28.87 -8.76 27.77
N GLU A 244 28.75 -7.95 28.82
CA GLU A 244 29.76 -7.00 29.24
C GLU A 244 31.10 -7.71 29.43
N SER A 245 32.08 -7.38 28.58
CA SER A 245 33.49 -7.58 28.92
C SER A 245 34.09 -6.20 29.16
N GLY A 246 34.33 -5.90 30.45
CA GLY A 246 35.01 -4.71 30.89
C GLY A 246 36.43 -4.63 30.34
N VAL A 247 36.76 -3.47 29.83
CA VAL A 247 38.16 -2.99 29.78
C VAL A 247 38.18 -1.55 30.27
N THR A 248 38.74 -1.40 31.45
CA THR A 248 39.23 -0.15 32.02
C THR A 248 40.44 0.31 31.21
N CYS A 249 40.47 1.51 30.71
CA CYS A 249 41.50 2.58 30.75
C CYS A 249 41.00 3.78 29.94
#